data_362709ac3390ac5614470f3032b5ff0d
#
_entry.id   362709ac3390ac5614470f3032b5ff0d
#
_cell.length_a   1.000
_cell.length_b   1.000
_cell.length_c   1.000
_cell.angle_alpha   90.00
_cell.angle_beta   90.00
_cell.angle_gamma   90.00
#
_symmetry.space_group_name_H-M   'P 1'
#
loop_
_entity.id
_entity.type
_entity.pdbx_description
1 polymer ?
#
loop_
_entity_poly.entity_id
_entity_poly.type
_entity_poly.pdbx_seq_one_letter_code
_entity_poly.pdbx_strand_id
1 'polypeptide(L)'
;MLSFLCAAVLASSPRNLSDFGVSAANTASENSAKLQAAIDWAAPRGQALYLEPSDKPYEVDGGIVLKANVSLLGPHGPVGRGTVNPGGRHPVGSVFAIRDRERPFLTVESATQVRGLQFWYPEQTLDDPAKVIAYPPTIKVSQTVPAQGVTLSCLTFYGEFFAMDFRAGGPPCEQILVEHCYGYPLGGTFVAISKCYDIPRILHTHVNPANMRNFKGGFSKSVVDSVVARGTFAFAIDTTDNAVLMDVFTFGTFGGAWLGPATYGQLTGFNFDCVTVGIHKSGDNTFNRNWQVSQGSIIANTGRSVDEVHPFIVEGKGHLAVSNVEAFSGPNGALTTLDKSRDFMLIRGADPLTVSLFGCRMRNYTAESPLTLENSKAVVRAVACFDKDERLFER
;
A
#
# COMPACT_ATOMS: atom_id res chain seq x y z
N MET A 1 52.20 0.83 31.64
CA MET A 1 51.74 1.29 30.32
C MET A 1 50.88 0.21 29.71
N LEU A 2 49.58 0.27 29.88
CA LEU A 2 48.62 -0.64 29.24
C LEU A 2 48.22 0.01 27.91
N SER A 3 48.67 -0.56 26.81
CA SER A 3 48.15 -0.23 25.47
C SER A 3 46.74 -0.83 25.29
N PHE A 4 45.73 0.02 25.33
CA PHE A 4 44.38 -0.35 24.85
C PHE A 4 44.44 -0.39 23.32
N LEU A 5 44.51 -1.56 22.73
CA LEU A 5 44.14 -1.77 21.35
C LEU A 5 42.63 -1.57 21.24
N CYS A 6 42.22 -0.40 20.83
CA CYS A 6 40.84 -0.18 20.35
C CYS A 6 40.74 -0.90 19.01
N ALA A 7 40.24 -2.12 19.00
CA ALA A 7 39.82 -2.77 17.78
C ALA A 7 38.61 -1.97 17.26
N ALA A 8 38.85 -1.09 16.29
CA ALA A 8 37.81 -0.46 15.53
C ALA A 8 37.04 -1.60 14.83
N VAL A 9 35.86 -1.90 15.33
CA VAL A 9 34.88 -2.68 14.58
C VAL A 9 34.54 -1.79 13.39
N LEU A 10 35.23 -2.01 12.28
CA LEU A 10 34.84 -1.49 10.99
C LEU A 10 33.49 -2.12 10.67
N ALA A 11 32.40 -1.42 11.02
CA ALA A 11 31.11 -1.72 10.44
C ALA A 11 31.34 -1.75 8.93
N SER A 12 31.18 -2.90 8.31
CA SER A 12 31.43 -3.04 6.88
C SER A 12 30.46 -2.11 6.15
N SER A 13 31.00 -1.11 5.43
CA SER A 13 30.21 -0.24 4.59
C SER A 13 29.47 -1.08 3.55
N PRO A 14 28.28 -0.65 3.11
CA PRO A 14 27.57 -1.32 2.02
C PRO A 14 28.49 -1.49 0.80
N ARG A 15 28.42 -2.62 0.13
CA ARG A 15 29.16 -2.86 -1.11
C ARG A 15 28.37 -2.31 -2.29
N ASN A 16 29.03 -1.57 -3.15
CA ASN A 16 28.41 -1.03 -4.36
C ASN A 16 28.04 -2.15 -5.34
N LEU A 17 26.87 -2.04 -5.96
CA LEU A 17 26.47 -3.00 -7.00
C LEU A 17 27.34 -2.90 -8.24
N SER A 18 27.96 -1.74 -8.49
CA SER A 18 28.97 -1.58 -9.55
C SER A 18 30.19 -2.47 -9.36
N ASP A 19 30.57 -2.82 -8.12
CA ASP A 19 31.64 -3.79 -7.81
C ASP A 19 31.35 -5.18 -8.38
N PHE A 20 30.07 -5.50 -8.60
CA PHE A 20 29.60 -6.74 -9.21
C PHE A 20 29.28 -6.57 -10.69
N GLY A 21 29.55 -5.38 -11.24
CA GLY A 21 29.33 -5.07 -12.66
C GLY A 21 27.90 -4.67 -13.02
N VAL A 22 27.03 -4.38 -12.05
CA VAL A 22 25.71 -3.78 -12.32
C VAL A 22 25.93 -2.36 -12.86
N SER A 23 25.31 -2.03 -13.99
CA SER A 23 25.54 -0.76 -14.69
C SER A 23 24.30 -0.30 -15.45
N ALA A 24 24.08 1.01 -15.52
CA ALA A 24 23.01 1.58 -16.35
C ALA A 24 23.29 1.43 -17.87
N ALA A 25 24.45 0.94 -18.25
CA ALA A 25 24.80 0.62 -19.66
C ALA A 25 24.51 -0.85 -20.03
N ASN A 26 24.21 -1.71 -19.07
CA ASN A 26 23.94 -3.12 -19.31
C ASN A 26 22.49 -3.33 -19.79
N THR A 27 22.27 -4.47 -20.40
CA THR A 27 20.92 -4.99 -20.66
C THR A 27 20.22 -5.44 -19.38
N ALA A 28 18.90 -5.58 -19.43
CA ALA A 28 18.10 -6.04 -18.28
C ALA A 28 18.58 -7.42 -17.78
N SER A 29 18.82 -8.35 -18.67
CA SER A 29 19.27 -9.71 -18.34
C SER A 29 20.66 -9.71 -17.69
N GLU A 30 21.61 -8.92 -18.21
CA GLU A 30 22.94 -8.79 -17.62
C GLU A 30 22.88 -8.22 -16.20
N ASN A 31 22.12 -7.14 -15.99
CA ASN A 31 21.95 -6.56 -14.65
C ASN A 31 21.28 -7.52 -13.69
N SER A 32 20.27 -8.25 -14.13
CA SER A 32 19.58 -9.22 -13.27
C SER A 32 20.50 -10.36 -12.84
N ALA A 33 21.29 -10.89 -13.73
CA ALA A 33 22.28 -11.93 -13.41
C ALA A 33 23.34 -11.41 -12.42
N LYS A 34 23.85 -10.20 -12.64
CA LYS A 34 24.86 -9.56 -11.77
C LYS A 34 24.29 -9.18 -10.40
N LEU A 35 23.04 -8.68 -10.36
CA LEU A 35 22.35 -8.37 -9.11
C LEU A 35 22.11 -9.63 -8.28
N GLN A 36 21.66 -10.73 -8.91
CA GLN A 36 21.52 -11.99 -8.19
C GLN A 36 22.86 -12.53 -7.69
N ALA A 37 23.92 -12.44 -8.47
CA ALA A 37 25.26 -12.85 -8.05
C ALA A 37 25.77 -12.00 -6.85
N ALA A 38 25.48 -10.70 -6.84
CA ALA A 38 25.81 -9.82 -5.70
C ALA A 38 25.03 -10.24 -4.44
N ILE A 39 23.73 -10.53 -4.57
CA ILE A 39 22.90 -11.02 -3.45
C ILE A 39 23.42 -12.37 -2.94
N ASP A 40 23.77 -13.30 -3.84
CA ASP A 40 24.32 -14.61 -3.48
C ASP A 40 25.66 -14.49 -2.73
N TRP A 41 26.47 -13.53 -3.12
CA TRP A 41 27.72 -13.21 -2.43
C TRP A 41 27.45 -12.58 -1.05
N ALA A 42 26.45 -11.71 -0.93
CA ALA A 42 26.13 -10.95 0.28
C ALA A 42 25.47 -11.81 1.37
N ALA A 43 24.61 -12.75 0.99
CA ALA A 43 23.77 -13.52 1.91
C ALA A 43 24.57 -14.26 3.01
N PRO A 44 25.61 -15.07 2.72
CA PRO A 44 26.39 -15.74 3.76
C PRO A 44 27.25 -14.78 4.60
N ARG A 45 27.30 -13.51 4.24
CA ARG A 45 28.10 -12.47 4.92
C ARG A 45 27.24 -11.48 5.71
N GLY A 46 25.91 -11.54 5.58
CA GLY A 46 25.01 -10.54 6.15
C GLY A 46 25.32 -9.13 5.65
N GLN A 47 25.67 -9.01 4.36
CA GLN A 47 26.21 -7.75 3.80
C GLN A 47 25.09 -6.92 3.15
N ALA A 48 25.18 -5.60 3.33
CA ALA A 48 24.36 -4.67 2.59
C ALA A 48 24.96 -4.35 1.21
N LEU A 49 24.08 -4.24 0.21
CA LEU A 49 24.37 -3.86 -1.16
C LEU A 49 23.80 -2.47 -1.44
N TYR A 50 24.52 -1.66 -2.19
CA TYR A 50 24.13 -0.29 -2.48
C TYR A 50 24.02 -0.09 -4.01
N LEU A 51 22.87 0.40 -4.46
CA LEU A 51 22.67 0.85 -5.84
C LEU A 51 23.01 2.33 -5.92
N GLU A 52 24.07 2.66 -6.62
CA GLU A 52 24.52 4.04 -6.81
C GLU A 52 23.52 4.84 -7.63
N PRO A 53 23.36 6.14 -7.37
CA PRO A 53 22.55 7.02 -8.21
C PRO A 53 23.12 7.11 -9.63
N SER A 54 22.22 7.17 -10.61
CA SER A 54 22.58 7.32 -12.02
C SER A 54 21.61 8.25 -12.74
N ASP A 55 22.07 8.90 -13.80
CA ASP A 55 21.23 9.70 -14.69
C ASP A 55 20.30 8.81 -15.54
N LYS A 56 20.63 7.53 -15.67
CA LYS A 56 19.83 6.54 -16.38
C LYS A 56 19.41 5.43 -15.43
N PRO A 57 18.17 4.96 -15.51
CA PRO A 57 17.73 3.80 -14.75
C PRO A 57 18.54 2.54 -15.09
N TYR A 58 18.67 1.65 -14.12
CA TYR A 58 19.26 0.33 -14.31
C TYR A 58 18.17 -0.60 -14.83
N GLU A 59 18.29 -1.04 -16.08
CA GLU A 59 17.33 -2.00 -16.64
C GLU A 59 17.49 -3.37 -15.98
N VAL A 60 16.36 -4.00 -15.62
CA VAL A 60 16.33 -5.30 -14.94
C VAL A 60 15.13 -6.13 -15.41
N ASP A 61 15.30 -7.44 -15.41
CA ASP A 61 14.22 -8.42 -15.51
C ASP A 61 13.71 -8.78 -14.10
N GLY A 62 12.66 -9.60 -14.00
CA GLY A 62 12.16 -10.15 -12.75
C GLY A 62 12.86 -11.44 -12.32
N GLY A 63 12.34 -12.02 -11.22
CA GLY A 63 12.82 -13.30 -10.69
C GLY A 63 14.03 -13.19 -9.79
N ILE A 64 14.36 -12.00 -9.27
CA ILE A 64 15.43 -11.79 -8.31
C ILE A 64 14.96 -12.26 -6.93
N VAL A 65 15.79 -13.03 -6.22
CA VAL A 65 15.55 -13.47 -4.85
C VAL A 65 16.48 -12.71 -3.90
N LEU A 66 15.90 -11.81 -3.11
CA LEU A 66 16.63 -11.15 -2.02
C LEU A 66 16.71 -12.12 -0.84
N LYS A 67 17.83 -12.82 -0.76
CA LYS A 67 18.08 -13.86 0.23
C LYS A 67 18.17 -13.30 1.63
N ALA A 68 17.91 -14.17 2.59
CA ALA A 68 17.97 -13.82 4.01
C ALA A 68 19.26 -13.09 4.38
N ASN A 69 19.14 -12.14 5.32
CA ASN A 69 20.20 -11.28 5.85
C ASN A 69 20.84 -10.31 4.84
N VAL A 70 20.20 -10.02 3.71
CA VAL A 70 20.70 -9.04 2.74
C VAL A 70 19.86 -7.76 2.78
N SER A 71 20.54 -6.63 2.83
CA SER A 71 19.92 -5.31 2.63
C SER A 71 20.25 -4.77 1.24
N LEU A 72 19.24 -4.27 0.53
CA LEU A 72 19.39 -3.59 -0.76
C LEU A 72 19.04 -2.11 -0.59
N LEU A 73 20.01 -1.24 -0.75
CA LEU A 73 19.95 0.16 -0.33
C LEU A 73 20.15 1.12 -1.50
N GLY A 74 19.52 2.29 -1.41
CA GLY A 74 19.74 3.47 -2.24
C GLY A 74 19.59 4.76 -1.41
N PRO A 75 19.92 5.92 -1.95
CA PRO A 75 19.93 7.18 -1.21
C PRO A 75 18.58 7.87 -1.18
N HIS A 76 17.64 7.47 -2.02
CA HIS A 76 16.38 8.18 -2.21
C HIS A 76 15.33 7.77 -1.20
N GLY A 77 14.59 8.76 -0.74
CA GLY A 77 13.34 8.56 -0.02
C GLY A 77 12.14 8.61 -0.94
N PRO A 78 10.93 8.59 -0.39
CA PRO A 78 9.70 8.78 -1.15
C PRO A 78 9.74 10.12 -1.89
N VAL A 79 9.31 10.11 -3.15
CA VAL A 79 9.27 11.31 -3.97
C VAL A 79 7.85 11.85 -3.97
N GLY A 80 7.67 13.04 -3.46
CA GLY A 80 6.39 13.71 -3.43
C GLY A 80 5.89 14.13 -4.82
N ARG A 81 4.65 14.57 -4.87
CA ARG A 81 3.97 15.03 -6.08
C ARG A 81 4.81 16.06 -6.85
N GLY A 82 5.13 15.76 -8.10
CA GLY A 82 5.74 16.70 -9.02
C GLY A 82 7.24 16.96 -8.82
N THR A 83 7.92 16.21 -7.97
CA THR A 83 9.34 16.43 -7.66
C THR A 83 10.30 15.67 -8.56
N VAL A 84 9.81 14.87 -9.46
CA VAL A 84 10.62 13.96 -10.24
C VAL A 84 11.08 14.61 -11.51
N ASN A 85 12.36 14.67 -11.73
CA ASN A 85 13.06 15.06 -12.94
C ASN A 85 12.26 15.98 -13.91
N PRO A 86 12.11 17.29 -13.63
CA PRO A 86 11.31 18.20 -14.44
C PRO A 86 11.74 18.15 -15.91
N GLY A 87 10.81 17.77 -16.79
CA GLY A 87 11.09 17.60 -18.21
C GLY A 87 11.83 16.31 -18.58
N GLY A 88 12.11 15.43 -17.63
CA GLY A 88 12.73 14.13 -17.87
C GLY A 88 11.74 13.09 -18.40
N ARG A 89 12.25 12.14 -19.17
CA ARG A 89 11.46 11.01 -19.70
C ARG A 89 11.44 9.80 -18.78
N HIS A 90 12.25 9.82 -17.74
CA HIS A 90 12.44 8.74 -16.77
C HIS A 90 12.88 9.29 -15.42
N PRO A 91 12.69 8.56 -14.32
CA PRO A 91 13.26 8.91 -13.03
C PRO A 91 14.79 8.82 -13.07
N VAL A 92 15.45 9.57 -12.18
CA VAL A 92 16.90 9.56 -11.98
C VAL A 92 17.22 9.15 -10.55
N GLY A 93 18.44 8.67 -10.33
CA GLY A 93 18.90 8.22 -9.03
C GLY A 93 19.07 6.70 -8.97
N SER A 94 18.78 6.09 -7.84
CA SER A 94 18.84 4.63 -7.67
C SER A 94 17.54 3.98 -8.14
N VAL A 95 17.41 3.81 -9.45
CA VAL A 95 16.18 3.39 -10.14
C VAL A 95 16.38 2.08 -10.84
N PHE A 96 15.55 1.08 -10.53
CA PHE A 96 15.38 -0.11 -11.35
C PHE A 96 14.27 0.10 -12.38
N ALA A 97 14.59 -0.05 -13.66
CA ALA A 97 13.64 -0.07 -14.78
C ALA A 97 13.26 -1.52 -15.08
N ILE A 98 12.06 -1.93 -14.69
CA ILE A 98 11.60 -3.32 -14.72
C ILE A 98 11.00 -3.62 -16.09
N ARG A 99 11.51 -4.68 -16.75
CA ARG A 99 11.10 -5.13 -18.10
C ARG A 99 10.24 -6.39 -18.07
N ASP A 100 10.43 -7.25 -17.07
CA ASP A 100 9.73 -8.54 -16.99
C ASP A 100 8.23 -8.36 -16.75
N ARG A 101 7.43 -9.04 -17.55
CA ARG A 101 5.96 -9.00 -17.45
C ARG A 101 5.36 -10.27 -16.83
N GLU A 102 6.18 -11.24 -16.47
CA GLU A 102 5.73 -12.57 -16.04
C GLU A 102 6.10 -12.86 -14.57
N ARG A 103 7.26 -12.36 -14.11
CA ARG A 103 7.80 -12.65 -12.78
C ARG A 103 7.84 -11.40 -11.92
N PRO A 104 7.59 -11.50 -10.60
CA PRO A 104 7.88 -10.43 -9.67
C PRO A 104 9.34 -9.96 -9.85
N PHE A 105 9.56 -8.66 -9.71
CA PHE A 105 10.94 -8.16 -9.75
C PHE A 105 11.74 -8.77 -8.59
N LEU A 106 11.24 -8.63 -7.37
CA LEU A 106 11.96 -9.05 -6.17
C LEU A 106 11.12 -9.97 -5.30
N THR A 107 11.65 -11.16 -5.00
CA THR A 107 11.10 -12.03 -3.96
C THR A 107 11.96 -11.89 -2.70
N VAL A 108 11.33 -11.57 -1.55
CA VAL A 108 12.05 -11.31 -0.29
C VAL A 108 11.95 -12.48 0.68
N GLU A 109 13.05 -12.76 1.37
CA GLU A 109 13.18 -13.75 2.45
C GLU A 109 13.37 -13.07 3.81
N SER A 110 13.64 -13.84 4.88
CA SER A 110 13.78 -13.34 6.25
C SER A 110 14.94 -12.35 6.44
N ALA A 111 14.78 -11.44 7.39
CA ALA A 111 15.80 -10.45 7.79
C ALA A 111 16.34 -9.64 6.61
N THR A 112 15.46 -9.24 5.70
CA THR A 112 15.82 -8.44 4.53
C THR A 112 15.35 -7.02 4.67
N GLN A 113 16.10 -6.11 4.07
CA GLN A 113 15.72 -4.71 3.96
C GLN A 113 15.83 -4.23 2.52
N VAL A 114 14.82 -3.49 2.05
CA VAL A 114 14.89 -2.71 0.81
C VAL A 114 14.60 -1.27 1.14
N ARG A 115 15.55 -0.37 0.87
CA ARG A 115 15.41 1.02 1.27
C ARG A 115 15.93 2.01 0.23
N GLY A 116 15.21 3.12 0.04
CA GLY A 116 15.70 4.27 -0.71
C GLY A 116 15.75 4.06 -2.22
N LEU A 117 15.06 3.06 -2.75
CA LEU A 117 15.06 2.69 -4.15
C LEU A 117 13.81 3.17 -4.86
N GLN A 118 13.93 3.29 -6.17
CA GLN A 118 12.83 3.61 -7.06
C GLN A 118 12.63 2.46 -8.06
N PHE A 119 11.37 2.14 -8.35
CA PHE A 119 10.97 1.10 -9.30
C PHE A 119 10.15 1.74 -10.42
N TRP A 120 10.56 1.57 -11.64
CA TRP A 120 9.93 2.17 -12.80
C TRP A 120 9.60 1.13 -13.85
N TYR A 121 8.43 1.28 -14.45
CA TYR A 121 7.90 0.42 -15.51
C TYR A 121 7.82 1.22 -16.82
N PRO A 122 8.90 1.28 -17.60
CA PRO A 122 9.01 2.17 -18.75
C PRO A 122 8.04 1.87 -19.89
N GLU A 123 7.55 0.63 -19.97
CA GLU A 123 6.61 0.21 -21.00
C GLU A 123 5.14 0.40 -20.60
N GLN A 124 4.88 0.76 -19.33
CA GLN A 124 3.53 1.02 -18.85
C GLN A 124 2.92 2.25 -19.51
N THR A 125 1.64 2.18 -19.85
CA THR A 125 0.88 3.31 -20.36
C THR A 125 -0.03 3.90 -19.29
N LEU A 126 -0.28 5.22 -19.38
CA LEU A 126 -1.13 5.98 -18.46
C LEU A 126 -2.26 6.74 -19.18
N ASP A 127 -2.39 6.55 -20.46
CA ASP A 127 -3.31 7.26 -21.36
C ASP A 127 -4.42 6.37 -21.93
N ASP A 128 -4.19 5.05 -21.99
CA ASP A 128 -5.13 4.10 -22.56
C ASP A 128 -5.32 2.90 -21.61
N PRO A 129 -6.50 2.76 -20.98
CA PRO A 129 -6.75 1.65 -20.04
C PRO A 129 -6.65 0.26 -20.68
N ALA A 130 -6.89 0.14 -21.98
CA ALA A 130 -6.80 -1.14 -22.68
C ALA A 130 -5.35 -1.63 -22.86
N LYS A 131 -4.40 -0.70 -22.75
CA LYS A 131 -2.96 -0.98 -22.89
C LYS A 131 -2.24 -1.09 -21.55
N VAL A 132 -2.94 -0.93 -20.44
CA VAL A 132 -2.33 -1.12 -19.11
C VAL A 132 -1.83 -2.55 -18.97
N ILE A 133 -0.53 -2.67 -18.71
CA ILE A 133 0.13 -3.97 -18.55
C ILE A 133 -0.06 -4.44 -17.10
N ALA A 134 -0.62 -5.62 -16.94
CA ALA A 134 -0.81 -6.26 -15.64
C ALA A 134 0.50 -6.90 -15.14
N TYR A 135 1.48 -6.07 -14.84
CA TYR A 135 2.73 -6.54 -14.26
C TYR A 135 2.51 -7.33 -12.96
N PRO A 136 3.30 -8.38 -12.71
CA PRO A 136 3.36 -9.03 -11.40
C PRO A 136 3.70 -8.04 -10.28
N PRO A 137 3.49 -8.42 -9.00
CA PRO A 137 3.92 -7.58 -7.89
C PRO A 137 5.39 -7.18 -8.01
N THR A 138 5.71 -5.93 -7.74
CA THR A 138 7.11 -5.47 -7.75
C THR A 138 7.93 -6.22 -6.69
N ILE A 139 7.40 -6.28 -5.48
CA ILE A 139 8.01 -7.02 -4.37
C ILE A 139 7.01 -8.06 -3.86
N LYS A 140 7.46 -9.28 -3.73
CA LYS A 140 6.65 -10.41 -3.25
C LYS A 140 7.36 -11.15 -2.13
N VAL A 141 6.61 -11.63 -1.13
CA VAL A 141 7.15 -12.53 -0.12
C VAL A 141 7.44 -13.90 -0.71
N SER A 142 8.50 -14.55 -0.22
CA SER A 142 8.81 -15.92 -0.61
C SER A 142 7.64 -16.87 -0.32
N GLN A 143 7.40 -17.80 -1.25
CA GLN A 143 6.36 -18.82 -1.13
C GLN A 143 6.91 -20.16 -0.66
N THR A 144 8.22 -20.28 -0.50
CA THR A 144 8.92 -21.55 -0.22
C THR A 144 9.67 -21.55 1.10
N VAL A 145 10.07 -20.38 1.58
CA VAL A 145 10.78 -20.21 2.86
C VAL A 145 10.10 -19.12 3.69
N PRO A 146 10.21 -19.14 5.02
CA PRO A 146 9.67 -18.10 5.87
C PRO A 146 10.25 -16.72 5.54
N ALA A 147 9.44 -15.67 5.72
CA ALA A 147 9.88 -14.28 5.59
C ALA A 147 9.55 -13.55 6.91
N GLN A 148 10.53 -13.46 7.78
CA GLN A 148 10.42 -12.82 9.09
C GLN A 148 11.33 -11.60 9.16
N GLY A 149 10.84 -10.49 9.71
CA GLY A 149 11.63 -9.27 9.87
C GLY A 149 11.99 -8.62 8.52
N VAL A 150 11.03 -8.45 7.62
CA VAL A 150 11.22 -7.75 6.33
C VAL A 150 10.90 -6.28 6.51
N THR A 151 11.81 -5.41 6.11
CA THR A 151 11.63 -3.96 6.13
C THR A 151 11.69 -3.39 4.73
N LEU A 152 10.62 -2.72 4.30
CA LEU A 152 10.55 -1.95 3.05
C LEU A 152 10.33 -0.49 3.40
N SER A 153 11.31 0.35 3.12
CA SER A 153 11.25 1.76 3.53
C SER A 153 11.73 2.73 2.46
N CYS A 154 11.11 3.91 2.42
CA CYS A 154 11.51 5.00 1.52
C CYS A 154 11.55 4.56 0.05
N LEU A 155 10.54 3.80 -0.40
CA LEU A 155 10.43 3.29 -1.76
C LEU A 155 9.47 4.13 -2.60
N THR A 156 9.77 4.24 -3.88
CA THR A 156 8.89 4.91 -4.85
C THR A 156 8.63 4.01 -6.05
N PHE A 157 7.37 3.92 -6.45
CA PHE A 157 6.93 3.08 -7.56
C PHE A 157 6.32 3.95 -8.66
N TYR A 158 6.67 3.66 -9.90
CA TYR A 158 6.20 4.41 -11.08
C TYR A 158 5.66 3.47 -12.16
N GLY A 159 4.34 3.37 -12.27
CA GLY A 159 3.68 2.55 -13.27
C GLY A 159 3.51 1.09 -12.89
N GLU A 160 3.68 0.77 -11.64
CA GLU A 160 3.40 -0.56 -11.12
C GLU A 160 1.93 -0.94 -11.32
N PHE A 161 1.66 -2.22 -11.51
CA PHE A 161 0.30 -2.74 -11.47
C PHE A 161 -0.08 -3.14 -10.04
N PHE A 162 0.87 -3.74 -9.32
CA PHE A 162 0.77 -4.12 -7.92
C PHE A 162 2.15 -3.92 -7.27
N ALA A 163 2.23 -3.17 -6.18
CA ALA A 163 3.52 -2.85 -5.59
C ALA A 163 4.07 -3.98 -4.69
N MET A 164 3.36 -4.35 -3.62
CA MET A 164 3.89 -5.23 -2.57
C MET A 164 2.89 -6.32 -2.17
N ASP A 165 3.24 -7.58 -2.40
CA ASP A 165 2.40 -8.75 -2.12
C ASP A 165 3.01 -9.64 -1.01
N PHE A 166 2.49 -9.49 0.20
CA PHE A 166 2.84 -10.29 1.38
C PHE A 166 1.80 -11.37 1.69
N ARG A 167 1.09 -11.86 0.68
CA ARG A 167 0.20 -13.00 0.83
C ARG A 167 1.03 -14.29 0.76
N ALA A 168 1.34 -14.83 1.93
CA ALA A 168 2.13 -16.06 2.06
C ALA A 168 1.32 -17.27 1.59
N GLY A 169 1.84 -17.99 0.62
CA GLY A 169 1.19 -19.19 0.08
C GLY A 169 1.57 -20.48 0.82
N GLY A 170 2.79 -20.51 1.37
CA GLY A 170 3.37 -21.64 2.10
C GLY A 170 3.68 -21.27 3.55
N PRO A 171 4.96 -21.13 3.91
CA PRO A 171 5.34 -20.67 5.24
C PRO A 171 4.76 -19.28 5.53
N PRO A 172 4.37 -18.99 6.79
CA PRO A 172 3.86 -17.67 7.13
C PRO A 172 4.95 -16.60 7.01
N CYS A 173 4.53 -15.35 6.85
CA CYS A 173 5.41 -14.22 7.08
C CYS A 173 5.13 -13.59 8.45
N GLU A 174 6.14 -12.92 9.00
CA GLU A 174 6.07 -12.28 10.32
C GLU A 174 6.86 -10.97 10.34
N GLN A 175 6.42 -10.02 11.19
CA GLN A 175 7.16 -8.80 11.46
C GLN A 175 7.46 -7.98 10.18
N ILE A 176 6.49 -7.86 9.30
CA ILE A 176 6.64 -7.05 8.09
C ILE A 176 6.47 -5.58 8.44
N LEU A 177 7.41 -4.76 8.00
CA LEU A 177 7.33 -3.31 8.07
C LEU A 177 7.39 -2.69 6.66
N VAL A 178 6.33 -1.98 6.31
CA VAL A 178 6.29 -1.10 5.13
C VAL A 178 6.14 0.34 5.63
N GLU A 179 7.09 1.20 5.29
CA GLU A 179 7.06 2.59 5.76
C GLU A 179 7.58 3.59 4.73
N HIS A 180 7.02 4.80 4.72
CA HIS A 180 7.43 5.90 3.84
C HIS A 180 7.51 5.49 2.35
N CYS A 181 6.52 4.75 1.87
CA CYS A 181 6.45 4.29 0.49
C CYS A 181 5.44 5.11 -0.33
N TYR A 182 5.80 5.37 -1.58
CA TYR A 182 4.99 6.12 -2.54
C TYR A 182 4.74 5.31 -3.80
N GLY A 183 3.51 5.35 -4.32
CA GLY A 183 3.20 4.78 -5.61
C GLY A 183 1.75 5.01 -6.03
N TYR A 184 1.39 4.43 -7.16
CA TYR A 184 0.02 4.32 -7.60
C TYR A 184 -0.18 3.03 -8.39
N PRO A 185 -0.76 2.03 -7.77
CA PRO A 185 -0.95 0.73 -8.41
C PRO A 185 -2.07 0.79 -9.45
N LEU A 186 -1.75 0.58 -10.72
CA LEU A 186 -2.74 0.54 -11.80
C LEU A 186 -3.70 -0.65 -11.69
N GLY A 187 -3.33 -1.67 -10.91
CA GLY A 187 -4.22 -2.77 -10.49
C GLY A 187 -5.12 -2.43 -9.31
N GLY A 188 -4.87 -1.30 -8.63
CA GLY A 188 -5.64 -0.80 -7.49
C GLY A 188 -5.11 -1.21 -6.11
N THR A 189 -4.33 -2.28 -5.99
CA THR A 189 -3.76 -2.72 -4.71
C THR A 189 -2.29 -2.33 -4.61
N PHE A 190 -1.96 -1.61 -3.54
CA PHE A 190 -0.58 -1.21 -3.25
C PHE A 190 0.11 -2.20 -2.31
N VAL A 191 -0.53 -2.51 -1.17
CA VAL A 191 -0.05 -3.52 -0.24
C VAL A 191 -1.14 -4.55 0.02
N ALA A 192 -0.81 -5.83 -0.15
CA ALA A 192 -1.66 -6.92 0.30
C ALA A 192 -0.91 -7.81 1.30
N ILE A 193 -1.58 -8.15 2.40
CA ILE A 193 -1.03 -8.97 3.49
C ILE A 193 -2.01 -10.09 3.80
N SER A 194 -1.51 -11.33 3.87
CA SER A 194 -2.27 -12.50 4.33
C SER A 194 -1.32 -13.55 4.89
N LYS A 195 -1.75 -14.25 5.94
CA LYS A 195 -0.92 -15.20 6.71
C LYS A 195 0.37 -14.57 7.21
N CYS A 196 0.25 -13.34 7.70
CA CYS A 196 1.34 -12.58 8.26
C CYS A 196 1.05 -12.27 9.73
N TYR A 197 1.92 -12.65 10.61
CA TYR A 197 1.73 -12.59 12.05
C TYR A 197 2.80 -11.75 12.74
N ASP A 198 2.71 -11.69 14.06
CA ASP A 198 3.63 -10.94 14.93
C ASP A 198 3.76 -9.47 14.52
N ILE A 199 2.60 -8.93 14.21
CA ILE A 199 2.27 -7.53 13.93
C ILE A 199 2.89 -7.00 12.63
N PRO A 200 2.23 -7.21 11.47
CA PRO A 200 2.56 -6.47 10.26
C PRO A 200 2.20 -4.98 10.40
N ARG A 201 3.06 -4.11 9.89
CA ARG A 201 2.92 -2.65 9.99
C ARG A 201 3.02 -1.98 8.62
N ILE A 202 2.06 -1.09 8.33
CA ILE A 202 2.09 -0.19 7.16
C ILE A 202 2.00 1.23 7.70
N LEU A 203 3.08 2.00 7.55
CA LEU A 203 3.23 3.31 8.17
C LEU A 203 3.57 4.38 7.13
N HIS A 204 3.01 5.59 7.26
CA HIS A 204 3.39 6.76 6.47
C HIS A 204 3.43 6.50 4.95
N THR A 205 2.44 5.77 4.44
CA THR A 205 2.43 5.30 3.04
C THR A 205 1.41 6.10 2.22
N HIS A 206 1.84 6.56 1.04
CA HIS A 206 1.07 7.48 0.22
C HIS A 206 0.85 6.92 -1.19
N VAL A 207 -0.38 6.59 -1.51
CA VAL A 207 -0.81 6.03 -2.79
C VAL A 207 -1.51 7.11 -3.61
N ASN A 208 -0.85 7.63 -4.65
CA ASN A 208 -1.37 8.76 -5.41
C ASN A 208 -0.87 8.78 -6.86
N PRO A 209 -1.76 8.79 -7.86
CA PRO A 209 -1.39 8.81 -9.28
C PRO A 209 -0.54 10.01 -9.69
N ALA A 210 -0.49 11.06 -8.88
CA ALA A 210 0.32 12.23 -9.17
C ALA A 210 1.82 11.92 -9.28
N ASN A 211 2.29 10.82 -8.72
CA ASN A 211 3.68 10.37 -8.86
C ASN A 211 4.08 10.11 -10.32
N MET A 212 3.09 9.92 -11.19
CA MET A 212 3.32 9.61 -12.61
C MET A 212 3.30 10.84 -13.53
N ARG A 213 2.94 12.02 -13.04
CA ARG A 213 2.68 13.21 -13.88
C ARG A 213 3.86 13.65 -14.73
N ASN A 214 5.06 13.49 -14.23
CA ASN A 214 6.26 13.99 -14.91
C ASN A 214 6.83 13.02 -15.94
N PHE A 215 6.24 11.85 -16.06
CA PHE A 215 6.58 10.85 -17.07
C PHE A 215 5.41 10.68 -18.02
N LYS A 216 5.61 10.54 -19.28
CA LYS A 216 4.58 10.20 -20.28
C LYS A 216 3.29 11.05 -20.21
N GLY A 217 3.40 12.35 -19.90
CA GLY A 217 2.26 13.27 -19.92
C GLY A 217 1.24 13.12 -18.78
N GLY A 218 1.57 12.37 -17.74
CA GLY A 218 0.69 12.11 -16.62
C GLY A 218 -0.29 10.97 -16.86
N PHE A 219 -1.33 10.89 -16.07
CA PHE A 219 -2.36 9.86 -16.21
C PHE A 219 -3.67 10.46 -16.75
N SER A 220 -4.39 9.67 -17.54
CA SER A 220 -5.72 10.06 -18.03
C SER A 220 -6.82 9.67 -17.03
N LYS A 221 -7.95 10.41 -17.11
CA LYS A 221 -9.14 10.06 -16.33
C LYS A 221 -9.59 8.63 -16.62
N SER A 222 -9.55 8.18 -17.87
CA SER A 222 -9.96 6.83 -18.25
C SER A 222 -9.13 5.73 -17.60
N VAL A 223 -7.83 5.95 -17.41
CA VAL A 223 -6.96 5.01 -16.67
C VAL A 223 -7.35 4.95 -15.20
N VAL A 224 -7.57 6.10 -14.56
CA VAL A 224 -8.04 6.14 -13.17
C VAL A 224 -9.41 5.48 -13.03
N ASP A 225 -10.33 5.72 -13.97
CA ASP A 225 -11.64 5.06 -13.98
C ASP A 225 -11.49 3.52 -14.10
N SER A 226 -10.53 3.04 -14.88
CA SER A 226 -10.25 1.61 -14.98
C SER A 226 -9.71 1.02 -13.69
N VAL A 227 -8.91 1.77 -12.94
CA VAL A 227 -8.43 1.33 -11.60
C VAL A 227 -9.61 1.16 -10.65
N VAL A 228 -10.53 2.13 -10.62
CA VAL A 228 -11.74 2.03 -9.79
C VAL A 228 -12.63 0.87 -10.23
N ALA A 229 -12.82 0.67 -11.53
CA ALA A 229 -13.63 -0.42 -12.06
C ALA A 229 -13.11 -1.83 -11.71
N ARG A 230 -11.85 -1.97 -11.27
CA ARG A 230 -11.31 -3.26 -10.80
C ARG A 230 -11.84 -3.69 -9.44
N GLY A 231 -12.43 -2.79 -8.66
CA GLY A 231 -13.04 -3.12 -7.37
C GLY A 231 -12.02 -3.52 -6.27
N THR A 232 -10.77 -3.08 -6.38
CA THR A 232 -9.70 -3.47 -5.45
C THR A 232 -9.38 -2.34 -4.46
N PHE A 233 -8.80 -2.70 -3.32
CA PHE A 233 -8.45 -1.78 -2.25
C PHE A 233 -6.95 -1.49 -2.25
N ALA A 234 -6.57 -0.25 -1.95
CA ALA A 234 -5.16 0.14 -1.86
C ALA A 234 -4.41 -0.69 -0.79
N PHE A 235 -5.05 -0.92 0.34
CA PHE A 235 -4.53 -1.74 1.44
C PHE A 235 -5.48 -2.92 1.67
N ALA A 236 -5.02 -4.14 1.39
CA ALA A 236 -5.80 -5.37 1.54
C ALA A 236 -5.17 -6.26 2.62
N ILE A 237 -5.85 -6.41 3.75
CA ILE A 237 -5.35 -7.10 4.93
C ILE A 237 -6.30 -8.23 5.32
N ASP A 238 -5.82 -9.44 5.33
CA ASP A 238 -6.56 -10.60 5.84
C ASP A 238 -5.64 -11.57 6.59
N THR A 239 -6.22 -12.50 7.33
CA THR A 239 -5.52 -13.61 8.02
C THR A 239 -4.24 -13.15 8.71
N THR A 240 -4.37 -12.16 9.59
CA THR A 240 -3.27 -11.62 10.39
C THR A 240 -3.66 -11.48 11.85
N ASP A 241 -2.67 -11.29 12.70
CA ASP A 241 -2.89 -10.81 14.05
C ASP A 241 -2.44 -9.35 14.19
N ASN A 242 -3.28 -8.55 14.83
CA ASN A 242 -3.01 -7.18 15.29
C ASN A 242 -2.31 -6.27 14.27
N ALA A 243 -2.74 -6.30 13.00
CA ALA A 243 -2.16 -5.46 11.96
C ALA A 243 -2.26 -3.97 12.30
N VAL A 244 -1.21 -3.20 12.02
CA VAL A 244 -1.18 -1.75 12.26
C VAL A 244 -1.02 -1.00 10.95
N LEU A 245 -2.01 -0.17 10.64
CA LEU A 245 -1.95 0.82 9.56
C LEU A 245 -2.00 2.21 10.19
N MET A 246 -0.99 3.03 9.95
CA MET A 246 -0.90 4.36 10.54
C MET A 246 -0.40 5.38 9.52
N ASP A 247 -1.08 6.53 9.46
CA ASP A 247 -0.78 7.63 8.54
C ASP A 247 -0.68 7.14 7.09
N VAL A 248 -1.75 6.48 6.63
CA VAL A 248 -1.86 5.95 5.29
C VAL A 248 -2.83 6.78 4.44
N PHE A 249 -2.43 7.03 3.21
CA PHE A 249 -3.20 7.84 2.27
C PHE A 249 -3.45 7.07 0.97
N THR A 250 -4.64 7.21 0.41
CA THR A 250 -4.89 6.85 -0.99
C THR A 250 -5.78 7.87 -1.69
N PHE A 251 -5.56 8.03 -2.98
CA PHE A 251 -6.38 8.89 -3.84
C PHE A 251 -6.78 8.15 -5.12
N GLY A 252 -8.07 8.12 -5.42
CA GLY A 252 -8.56 7.65 -6.72
C GLY A 252 -8.45 6.14 -6.95
N THR A 253 -8.42 5.33 -5.90
CA THR A 253 -8.60 3.88 -5.93
C THR A 253 -10.08 3.52 -5.76
N PHE A 254 -10.47 2.27 -6.01
CA PHE A 254 -11.82 1.82 -5.66
C PHE A 254 -12.03 1.88 -4.16
N GLY A 255 -11.11 1.33 -3.38
CA GLY A 255 -11.21 1.34 -1.93
C GLY A 255 -9.94 1.76 -1.21
N GLY A 256 -10.11 2.29 0.00
CA GLY A 256 -9.01 2.59 0.90
C GLY A 256 -8.44 1.32 1.52
N ALA A 257 -9.15 0.74 2.49
CA ALA A 257 -8.72 -0.46 3.20
C ALA A 257 -9.78 -1.57 3.15
N TRP A 258 -9.36 -2.77 2.78
CA TRP A 258 -10.12 -3.99 2.96
C TRP A 258 -9.57 -4.74 4.17
N LEU A 259 -10.44 -4.91 5.18
CA LEU A 259 -10.16 -5.60 6.42
C LEU A 259 -10.86 -6.96 6.36
N GLY A 260 -10.17 -7.93 5.80
CA GLY A 260 -10.71 -9.23 5.41
C GLY A 260 -10.94 -10.19 6.59
N PRO A 261 -11.21 -11.47 6.29
CA PRO A 261 -11.48 -12.47 7.31
C PRO A 261 -10.23 -12.82 8.13
N ALA A 262 -10.45 -13.39 9.30
CA ALA A 262 -9.42 -13.88 10.21
C ALA A 262 -8.34 -12.82 10.54
N THR A 263 -8.78 -11.55 10.73
CA THR A 263 -7.87 -10.47 11.07
C THR A 263 -8.46 -9.53 12.11
N TYR A 264 -7.61 -8.76 12.78
CA TYR A 264 -7.94 -7.65 13.66
C TYR A 264 -6.75 -6.69 13.72
N GLY A 265 -6.96 -5.49 14.22
CA GLY A 265 -5.86 -4.53 14.28
C GLY A 265 -6.30 -3.09 14.46
N GLN A 266 -5.45 -2.19 14.02
CA GLN A 266 -5.61 -0.75 14.18
C GLN A 266 -5.38 -0.05 12.85
N LEU A 267 -6.28 0.88 12.50
CA LEU A 267 -6.12 1.82 11.40
C LEU A 267 -6.30 3.23 11.97
N THR A 268 -5.27 4.03 11.97
CA THR A 268 -5.29 5.36 12.59
C THR A 268 -4.56 6.41 11.75
N GLY A 269 -5.01 7.67 11.84
CA GLY A 269 -4.37 8.78 11.13
C GLY A 269 -4.43 8.63 9.60
N PHE A 270 -5.52 8.15 9.05
CA PHE A 270 -5.64 7.87 7.62
C PHE A 270 -6.42 8.95 6.87
N ASN A 271 -6.17 9.04 5.56
CA ASN A 271 -6.98 9.83 4.64
C ASN A 271 -7.22 9.04 3.35
N PHE A 272 -8.48 8.69 3.09
CA PHE A 272 -8.90 8.02 1.86
C PHE A 272 -9.72 8.97 1.00
N ASP A 273 -9.08 9.48 -0.04
CA ASP A 273 -9.60 10.56 -0.87
C ASP A 273 -10.08 10.04 -2.23
N CYS A 274 -11.26 10.44 -2.63
CA CYS A 274 -11.87 10.07 -3.91
C CYS A 274 -11.97 8.55 -4.11
N VAL A 275 -12.44 7.84 -3.10
CA VAL A 275 -12.64 6.38 -3.12
C VAL A 275 -14.13 6.03 -3.24
N THR A 276 -14.46 4.88 -3.83
CA THR A 276 -15.83 4.36 -3.87
C THR A 276 -16.22 3.80 -2.51
N VAL A 277 -15.33 3.03 -1.89
CA VAL A 277 -15.49 2.50 -0.55
C VAL A 277 -14.30 2.90 0.30
N GLY A 278 -14.54 3.61 1.40
CA GLY A 278 -13.45 4.00 2.30
C GLY A 278 -12.83 2.78 2.97
N ILE A 279 -13.62 2.10 3.78
CA ILE A 279 -13.21 0.91 4.53
C ILE A 279 -14.26 -0.18 4.37
N HIS A 280 -13.82 -1.37 3.98
CA HIS A 280 -14.65 -2.56 3.94
C HIS A 280 -14.13 -3.59 4.97
N LYS A 281 -14.82 -3.71 6.10
CA LYS A 281 -14.60 -4.80 7.04
C LYS A 281 -15.45 -5.98 6.59
N SER A 282 -14.80 -7.08 6.19
CA SER A 282 -15.49 -8.27 5.72
C SER A 282 -14.97 -9.54 6.44
N GLY A 283 -15.89 -10.50 6.60
CA GLY A 283 -15.58 -11.77 7.24
C GLY A 283 -15.41 -11.67 8.76
N ASP A 284 -15.07 -12.77 9.38
CA ASP A 284 -15.01 -12.92 10.84
C ASP A 284 -13.71 -12.41 11.42
N ASN A 285 -13.79 -11.69 12.54
CA ASN A 285 -12.59 -11.32 13.28
C ASN A 285 -12.02 -12.53 14.02
N THR A 286 -10.70 -12.64 14.06
CA THR A 286 -10.01 -13.67 14.84
C THR A 286 -10.17 -13.43 16.34
N PHE A 287 -10.35 -14.50 17.11
CA PHE A 287 -10.36 -14.49 18.59
C PHE A 287 -11.32 -13.49 19.24
N ASN A 288 -12.45 -13.15 18.61
CA ASN A 288 -13.36 -12.08 19.07
C ASN A 288 -12.68 -10.73 19.29
N ARG A 289 -11.55 -10.48 18.64
CA ARG A 289 -10.87 -9.19 18.63
C ARG A 289 -11.61 -8.22 17.72
N ASN A 290 -11.25 -6.96 17.78
CA ASN A 290 -11.87 -5.92 16.98
C ASN A 290 -10.87 -5.21 16.06
N TRP A 291 -11.40 -4.62 15.00
CA TRP A 291 -10.72 -3.54 14.32
C TRP A 291 -11.02 -2.22 15.03
N GLN A 292 -9.96 -1.46 15.27
CA GLN A 292 -10.03 -0.10 15.79
C GLN A 292 -9.67 0.86 14.66
N VAL A 293 -10.62 1.68 14.26
CA VAL A 293 -10.45 2.68 13.21
C VAL A 293 -10.59 4.06 13.84
N SER A 294 -9.58 4.91 13.70
CA SER A 294 -9.59 6.19 14.40
C SER A 294 -8.84 7.31 13.69
N GLN A 295 -9.27 8.57 13.98
CA GLN A 295 -8.56 9.79 13.60
C GLN A 295 -8.30 9.86 12.07
N GLY A 296 -9.33 9.64 11.27
CA GLY A 296 -9.20 9.62 9.83
C GLY A 296 -10.24 10.44 9.11
N SER A 297 -10.02 10.64 7.82
CA SER A 297 -10.98 11.24 6.92
C SER A 297 -11.22 10.38 5.69
N ILE A 298 -12.47 10.38 5.23
CA ILE A 298 -12.90 9.66 4.02
C ILE A 298 -13.66 10.62 3.12
N ILE A 299 -13.17 10.77 1.90
CA ILE A 299 -13.91 11.39 0.81
C ILE A 299 -14.43 10.27 -0.07
N ALA A 300 -15.59 9.75 0.29
CA ALA A 300 -16.23 8.70 -0.48
C ALA A 300 -17.03 9.33 -1.62
N ASN A 301 -16.45 9.26 -2.80
CA ASN A 301 -17.10 9.65 -4.03
C ASN A 301 -16.42 8.97 -5.20
N THR A 302 -17.08 8.85 -6.30
CA THR A 302 -16.44 8.27 -7.46
C THR A 302 -16.24 9.27 -8.59
N GLY A 303 -17.13 10.25 -8.73
CA GLY A 303 -17.24 11.02 -9.97
C GLY A 303 -17.30 10.13 -11.23
N ARG A 304 -17.63 8.87 -11.03
CA ARG A 304 -17.58 7.78 -11.99
C ARG A 304 -18.86 6.96 -11.83
N SER A 305 -19.33 6.37 -12.89
CA SER A 305 -20.55 5.56 -12.87
C SER A 305 -20.38 4.27 -12.06
N VAL A 306 -20.57 4.37 -10.77
CA VAL A 306 -20.72 3.24 -9.86
C VAL A 306 -21.98 3.47 -9.04
N ASP A 307 -22.72 2.41 -8.82
CA ASP A 307 -24.07 2.51 -8.30
C ASP A 307 -24.11 2.83 -6.80
N GLU A 308 -23.08 2.49 -6.05
CA GLU A 308 -23.03 2.68 -4.61
C GLU A 308 -21.68 3.20 -4.11
N VAL A 309 -21.74 4.18 -3.24
CA VAL A 309 -20.57 4.82 -2.60
C VAL A 309 -20.79 4.83 -1.10
N HIS A 310 -19.87 4.23 -0.37
CA HIS A 310 -19.94 4.13 1.08
C HIS A 310 -18.61 4.48 1.74
N PRO A 311 -18.55 5.36 2.73
CA PRO A 311 -17.38 5.49 3.60
C PRO A 311 -17.04 4.17 4.30
N PHE A 312 -18.06 3.44 4.75
CA PHE A 312 -17.90 2.14 5.39
C PHE A 312 -18.86 1.10 4.82
N ILE A 313 -18.35 -0.10 4.56
CA ILE A 313 -19.13 -1.33 4.44
C ILE A 313 -18.67 -2.27 5.54
N VAL A 314 -19.63 -2.80 6.33
CA VAL A 314 -19.31 -3.65 7.48
C VAL A 314 -20.15 -4.91 7.44
N GLU A 315 -19.49 -6.06 7.40
CA GLU A 315 -20.11 -7.38 7.35
C GLU A 315 -19.26 -8.45 8.04
N GLY A 316 -19.83 -9.64 8.21
CA GLY A 316 -19.21 -10.76 8.92
C GLY A 316 -19.30 -10.61 10.43
N LYS A 317 -18.83 -11.60 11.15
CA LYS A 317 -18.90 -11.68 12.61
C LYS A 317 -17.81 -10.85 13.27
N GLY A 318 -18.11 -10.28 14.43
CA GLY A 318 -17.11 -9.65 15.30
C GLY A 318 -17.43 -8.21 15.66
N HIS A 319 -16.41 -7.39 15.80
CA HIS A 319 -16.54 -6.02 16.29
C HIS A 319 -15.71 -5.04 15.44
N LEU A 320 -16.32 -3.90 15.13
CA LEU A 320 -15.65 -2.71 14.58
C LEU A 320 -15.87 -1.53 15.53
N ALA A 321 -14.80 -0.92 15.98
CA ALA A 321 -14.82 0.35 16.72
C ALA A 321 -14.30 1.48 15.83
N VAL A 322 -15.09 2.55 15.66
CA VAL A 322 -14.72 3.72 14.86
C VAL A 322 -14.79 4.96 15.74
N SER A 323 -13.72 5.72 15.79
CA SER A 323 -13.68 6.93 16.62
C SER A 323 -13.03 8.12 15.91
N ASN A 324 -13.65 9.30 16.05
CA ASN A 324 -13.13 10.56 15.50
C ASN A 324 -12.81 10.46 14.01
N VAL A 325 -13.70 9.86 13.24
CA VAL A 325 -13.60 9.76 11.79
C VAL A 325 -14.61 10.73 11.17
N GLU A 326 -14.14 11.51 10.21
CA GLU A 326 -14.97 12.38 9.39
C GLU A 326 -15.14 11.79 7.98
N ALA A 327 -16.38 11.68 7.54
CA ALA A 327 -16.67 11.36 6.14
C ALA A 327 -17.40 12.55 5.50
N PHE A 328 -16.89 12.99 4.34
CA PHE A 328 -17.47 14.10 3.59
C PHE A 328 -17.27 13.92 2.09
N SER A 329 -18.04 14.61 1.29
CA SER A 329 -17.76 14.76 -0.14
C SER A 329 -16.93 16.02 -0.37
N GLY A 330 -16.05 15.99 -1.36
CA GLY A 330 -15.07 17.05 -1.60
C GLY A 330 -15.69 18.44 -1.68
N PRO A 331 -15.07 19.45 -1.06
CA PRO A 331 -15.60 20.80 -0.96
C PRO A 331 -15.39 21.64 -2.21
N ASN A 332 -14.64 21.20 -3.19
CA ASN A 332 -14.21 22.02 -4.32
C ASN A 332 -15.09 21.81 -5.54
N GLY A 333 -15.45 22.89 -6.21
CA GLY A 333 -16.37 22.92 -7.34
C GLY A 333 -16.05 21.98 -8.51
N ALA A 334 -14.80 21.57 -8.67
CA ALA A 334 -14.40 20.53 -9.63
C ALA A 334 -14.86 19.13 -9.25
N LEU A 335 -15.20 18.92 -7.97
CA LEU A 335 -15.69 17.66 -7.42
C LEU A 335 -17.18 17.72 -7.03
N THR A 336 -17.86 18.86 -7.27
CA THR A 336 -19.25 19.09 -6.86
C THR A 336 -20.27 18.30 -7.66
N THR A 337 -19.92 17.74 -8.79
CA THR A 337 -20.77 16.82 -9.57
C THR A 337 -20.65 15.38 -9.10
N LEU A 338 -19.93 15.16 -8.01
CA LEU A 338 -19.67 13.83 -7.50
C LEU A 338 -20.86 13.35 -6.69
N ASP A 339 -21.22 12.11 -6.91
CA ASP A 339 -22.30 11.46 -6.21
C ASP A 339 -22.02 11.50 -4.71
N LYS A 340 -23.01 11.93 -3.96
CA LYS A 340 -22.96 11.82 -2.52
C LYS A 340 -22.97 10.36 -2.14
N SER A 341 -22.30 10.01 -1.07
CA SER A 341 -22.47 8.68 -0.50
C SER A 341 -23.95 8.44 -0.13
N ARG A 342 -24.39 7.20 -0.25
CA ARG A 342 -25.74 6.83 0.15
C ARG A 342 -25.93 7.04 1.65
N ASP A 343 -24.98 6.59 2.42
CA ASP A 343 -24.92 6.65 3.89
C ASP A 343 -23.48 6.91 4.35
N PHE A 344 -23.27 6.97 5.64
CA PHE A 344 -21.93 6.91 6.24
C PHE A 344 -21.47 5.46 6.39
N MET A 345 -22.37 4.55 6.72
CA MET A 345 -22.05 3.16 6.95
C MET A 345 -23.18 2.23 6.54
N LEU A 346 -22.87 1.32 5.63
CA LEU A 346 -23.69 0.17 5.28
C LEU A 346 -23.31 -1.03 6.14
N ILE A 347 -24.27 -1.55 6.92
CA ILE A 347 -24.09 -2.74 7.77
C ILE A 347 -24.96 -3.85 7.22
N ARG A 348 -24.34 -4.88 6.65
CA ARG A 348 -25.03 -5.95 5.95
C ARG A 348 -24.55 -7.35 6.38
N GLY A 349 -25.20 -8.39 5.83
CA GLY A 349 -24.89 -9.78 6.17
C GLY A 349 -25.86 -10.35 7.19
N ALA A 350 -25.58 -11.55 7.71
CA ALA A 350 -26.48 -12.28 8.60
C ALA A 350 -25.84 -12.72 9.94
N ASP A 351 -24.59 -12.34 10.16
CA ASP A 351 -23.79 -12.76 11.31
C ASP A 351 -23.91 -11.77 12.47
N PRO A 352 -23.72 -12.22 13.72
CA PRO A 352 -23.65 -11.33 14.87
C PRO A 352 -22.47 -10.35 14.74
N LEU A 353 -22.79 -9.06 14.69
CA LEU A 353 -21.83 -7.99 14.49
C LEU A 353 -22.09 -6.86 15.47
N THR A 354 -21.03 -6.35 16.09
CA THR A 354 -21.10 -5.15 16.91
C THR A 354 -20.33 -4.01 16.26
N VAL A 355 -20.96 -2.84 16.18
CA VAL A 355 -20.32 -1.62 15.70
C VAL A 355 -20.44 -0.54 16.79
N SER A 356 -19.31 0.05 17.15
CA SER A 356 -19.26 1.18 18.08
C SER A 356 -18.73 2.42 17.37
N LEU A 357 -19.47 3.51 17.38
CA LEU A 357 -19.10 4.81 16.81
C LEU A 357 -18.94 5.82 17.91
N PHE A 358 -17.85 6.56 17.93
CA PHE A 358 -17.60 7.62 18.90
C PHE A 358 -17.02 8.87 18.23
N GLY A 359 -17.66 10.01 18.43
CA GLY A 359 -17.15 11.31 17.96
C GLY A 359 -17.04 11.44 16.44
N CYS A 360 -17.77 10.63 15.67
CA CYS A 360 -17.71 10.65 14.21
C CYS A 360 -18.52 11.81 13.63
N ARG A 361 -18.04 12.40 12.52
CA ARG A 361 -18.76 13.41 11.74
C ARG A 361 -19.21 12.80 10.43
N MET A 362 -20.50 12.51 10.33
CA MET A 362 -21.10 11.79 9.22
C MET A 362 -21.78 12.78 8.27
N ARG A 363 -21.02 13.26 7.26
CA ARG A 363 -21.50 14.33 6.36
C ARG A 363 -21.81 13.80 4.95
N ASN A 364 -22.58 14.59 4.21
CA ASN A 364 -22.78 14.46 2.77
C ASN A 364 -23.30 13.09 2.29
N TYR A 365 -24.20 12.50 3.02
CA TYR A 365 -24.95 11.33 2.58
C TYR A 365 -26.38 11.72 2.14
N THR A 366 -27.03 10.85 1.35
CA THR A 366 -28.36 11.11 0.75
C THR A 366 -29.52 10.50 1.53
N ALA A 367 -29.28 9.40 2.23
CA ALA A 367 -30.31 8.73 3.03
C ALA A 367 -30.84 9.60 4.18
N GLU A 368 -31.94 9.21 4.78
CA GLU A 368 -32.48 9.88 5.97
C GLU A 368 -31.60 9.63 7.20
N SER A 369 -31.03 8.43 7.32
CA SER A 369 -30.11 8.03 8.39
C SER A 369 -28.69 7.91 7.87
N PRO A 370 -27.66 8.25 8.67
CA PRO A 370 -26.28 7.97 8.34
C PRO A 370 -25.94 6.49 8.29
N LEU A 371 -26.80 5.64 8.86
CA LEU A 371 -26.59 4.19 8.93
C LEU A 371 -27.67 3.46 8.14
N THR A 372 -27.23 2.62 7.20
CA THR A 372 -28.10 1.64 6.52
C THR A 372 -27.89 0.28 7.17
N LEU A 373 -28.94 -0.25 7.80
CA LEU A 373 -28.91 -1.51 8.55
C LEU A 373 -29.68 -2.60 7.81
N GLU A 374 -28.96 -3.44 7.10
CA GLU A 374 -29.50 -4.64 6.44
C GLU A 374 -29.30 -5.92 7.27
N ASN A 375 -28.42 -5.86 8.29
CA ASN A 375 -28.15 -6.98 9.20
C ASN A 375 -29.01 -6.87 10.46
N SER A 376 -30.01 -7.72 10.59
CA SER A 376 -30.93 -7.74 11.76
C SER A 376 -30.29 -8.20 13.07
N LYS A 377 -29.10 -8.83 13.02
CA LYS A 377 -28.34 -9.25 14.22
C LYS A 377 -27.25 -8.26 14.62
N ALA A 378 -27.09 -7.18 13.86
CA ALA A 378 -26.10 -6.17 14.20
C ALA A 378 -26.54 -5.32 15.40
N VAL A 379 -25.64 -5.11 16.32
CA VAL A 379 -25.79 -4.16 17.43
C VAL A 379 -24.92 -2.95 17.13
N VAL A 380 -25.56 -1.78 17.02
CA VAL A 380 -24.85 -0.52 16.77
C VAL A 380 -25.03 0.41 17.95
N ARG A 381 -23.94 0.98 18.41
CA ARG A 381 -23.91 2.05 19.41
C ARG A 381 -23.18 3.26 18.85
N ALA A 382 -23.82 4.40 18.86
CA ALA A 382 -23.24 5.68 18.45
C ALA A 382 -23.33 6.67 19.61
N VAL A 383 -22.22 7.30 19.96
CA VAL A 383 -22.10 8.26 21.04
C VAL A 383 -21.34 9.49 20.57
N ALA A 384 -21.85 10.68 20.85
CA ALA A 384 -21.25 11.94 20.49
C ALA A 384 -20.92 12.08 18.99
N CYS A 385 -21.70 11.45 18.13
CA CYS A 385 -21.59 11.55 16.67
C CYS A 385 -22.46 12.70 16.14
N PHE A 386 -22.13 13.21 14.96
CA PHE A 386 -22.87 14.26 14.29
C PHE A 386 -23.30 13.83 12.90
N ASP A 387 -24.57 14.09 12.57
CA ASP A 387 -25.14 13.80 11.26
C ASP A 387 -24.81 14.86 10.20
N LYS A 388 -25.39 14.74 9.00
CA LYS A 388 -25.18 15.68 7.88
C LYS A 388 -25.66 17.10 8.15
N ASP A 389 -26.55 17.29 9.11
CA ASP A 389 -27.10 18.59 9.51
C ASP A 389 -26.41 19.14 10.78
N GLU A 390 -25.25 18.55 11.15
CA GLU A 390 -24.50 18.84 12.39
C GLU A 390 -25.32 18.65 13.68
N ARG A 391 -26.31 17.77 13.64
CA ARG A 391 -27.09 17.41 14.83
C ARG A 391 -26.48 16.21 15.51
N LEU A 392 -26.61 16.21 16.83
CA LEU A 392 -26.18 15.05 17.64
C LEU A 392 -26.93 13.80 17.19
N PHE A 393 -26.19 12.76 16.84
CA PHE A 393 -26.70 11.45 16.48
C PHE A 393 -26.22 10.43 17.52
N GLU A 394 -27.16 9.87 18.24
CA GLU A 394 -26.94 8.84 19.26
C GLU A 394 -27.83 7.64 19.00
N ARG A 395 -27.30 6.46 19.28
CA ARG A 395 -28.01 5.20 19.09
C ARG A 395 -27.55 4.14 20.08
#